data_5dab09181aae3a0c53953a8dfb05c7d2
#
_entry.id   5dab09181aae3a0c53953a8dfb05c7d2
#
_cell.length_a   1.000
_cell.length_b   1.000
_cell.length_c   1.000
_cell.angle_alpha   90.00
_cell.angle_beta   90.00
_cell.angle_gamma   90.00
#
_symmetry.space_group_name_H-M   'P 1'
#
loop_
_entity.id
_entity.type
_entity.pdbx_description
1 polymer ?
#
loop_
_entity_poly.entity_id
_entity_poly.type
_entity_poly.pdbx_seq_one_letter_code
_entity_poly.pdbx_strand_id
1 'polypeptide(L)'
;MRARLSPTVFLLLAMGASGPAIAQAIPGDQAPPPDPKGTLSFSLENDMFGGSDRYYTNGFQLAWRSPSADLPAPLGWLNDRLDWLMGPGALRWGLAFGQSLYTPRNTDTVLPDPRDRPYAGYLYGAASLSRVSGRTANLFELQLGVVGPSALGEFVQNNYHDIINIDQTNGWKSQLKDEPAITALYERKWRLPLGQLNGFGLEAIPSATVSLGNVQTYAAVGGLLRLGEGLEADLGPPRIRPALAGSTAFQPRQDFGWYVFAGLDGRAIARDIFLDGNTWRDSRSVDKRILVGDAQAGVAVLWRGMRFAYTQVWRSEEFYGQEGVQSFGSLSVSFRF
;
A
#
# COMPACT_ATOMS: atom_id res chain seq x y z
N MET A 1 -43.89 -24.15 -4.48
CA MET A 1 -42.59 -24.80 -4.56
C MET A 1 -42.07 -24.79 -5.99
N ARG A 2 -41.23 -23.86 -6.35
CA ARG A 2 -40.43 -23.91 -7.59
C ARG A 2 -39.10 -23.18 -7.27
N ALA A 3 -38.05 -23.95 -7.12
CA ALA A 3 -36.69 -23.48 -6.96
C ALA A 3 -36.19 -22.84 -8.26
N ARG A 4 -35.70 -21.61 -8.20
CA ARG A 4 -34.96 -21.00 -9.31
C ARG A 4 -33.47 -21.11 -8.99
N LEU A 5 -32.76 -21.91 -9.77
CA LEU A 5 -31.32 -22.01 -9.82
C LEU A 5 -30.77 -20.79 -10.59
N SER A 6 -29.90 -20.00 -9.95
CA SER A 6 -29.10 -19.00 -10.61
C SER A 6 -27.84 -19.63 -11.19
N PRO A 7 -27.40 -19.28 -12.40
CA PRO A 7 -26.16 -19.80 -12.97
C PRO A 7 -24.96 -19.05 -12.41
N THR A 8 -24.13 -19.77 -11.68
CA THR A 8 -22.79 -19.31 -11.27
C THR A 8 -21.86 -19.37 -12.48
N VAL A 9 -21.45 -18.24 -12.98
CA VAL A 9 -20.42 -18.16 -14.03
C VAL A 9 -19.05 -18.36 -13.37
N PHE A 10 -18.48 -19.54 -13.52
CA PHE A 10 -17.08 -19.83 -13.24
C PHE A 10 -16.23 -19.31 -14.39
N LEU A 11 -15.47 -18.24 -14.16
CA LEU A 11 -14.40 -17.82 -15.07
C LEU A 11 -13.14 -18.61 -14.72
N LEU A 12 -12.91 -19.71 -15.43
CA LEU A 12 -11.66 -20.48 -15.39
C LEU A 12 -10.59 -19.67 -16.13
N LEU A 13 -9.66 -19.05 -15.38
CA LEU A 13 -8.37 -18.59 -15.93
C LEU A 13 -7.52 -19.84 -16.20
N ALA A 14 -7.46 -20.27 -17.44
CA ALA A 14 -6.50 -21.26 -17.91
C ALA A 14 -5.09 -20.66 -17.86
N MET A 15 -4.31 -20.99 -16.83
CA MET A 15 -2.86 -20.81 -16.85
C MET A 15 -2.27 -21.83 -17.80
N GLY A 16 -2.09 -21.46 -19.05
CA GLY A 16 -1.28 -22.20 -20.01
C GLY A 16 0.17 -22.21 -19.54
N ALA A 17 0.69 -23.38 -19.18
CA ALA A 17 2.11 -23.60 -18.96
C ALA A 17 2.84 -23.47 -20.30
N SER A 18 3.26 -22.26 -20.65
CA SER A 18 4.27 -22.03 -21.68
C SER A 18 5.65 -22.21 -21.04
N GLY A 19 6.46 -23.11 -21.61
CA GLY A 19 7.83 -23.36 -21.20
C GLY A 19 8.70 -22.08 -21.21
N PRO A 20 9.98 -22.15 -20.78
CA PRO A 20 10.82 -20.98 -20.61
C PRO A 20 11.02 -20.30 -21.98
N ALA A 21 10.18 -19.33 -22.29
CA ALA A 21 10.47 -18.37 -23.33
C ALA A 21 11.69 -17.58 -22.85
N ILE A 22 12.83 -17.74 -23.49
CA ILE A 22 13.98 -16.86 -23.36
C ILE A 22 13.43 -15.46 -23.65
N ALA A 23 13.24 -14.67 -22.60
CA ALA A 23 12.77 -13.31 -22.71
C ALA A 23 13.85 -12.53 -23.47
N GLN A 24 13.66 -12.33 -24.76
CA GLN A 24 14.44 -11.35 -25.51
C GLN A 24 14.22 -10.01 -24.83
N ALA A 25 15.31 -9.39 -24.38
CA ALA A 25 15.27 -8.05 -23.76
C ALA A 25 14.57 -7.10 -24.75
N ILE A 26 13.41 -6.61 -24.34
CA ILE A 26 12.65 -5.64 -25.13
C ILE A 26 13.49 -4.35 -25.16
N PRO A 27 13.76 -3.74 -26.32
CA PRO A 27 14.48 -2.47 -26.38
C PRO A 27 13.83 -1.43 -25.48
N GLY A 28 14.59 -0.89 -24.51
CA GLY A 28 14.09 0.06 -23.50
C GLY A 28 14.00 -0.48 -22.07
N ASP A 29 14.34 -1.74 -21.82
CA ASP A 29 14.35 -2.35 -20.47
C ASP A 29 15.72 -2.25 -19.77
N GLN A 30 16.45 -1.18 -20.06
CA GLN A 30 17.73 -0.92 -19.38
C GLN A 30 17.47 -0.44 -17.95
N ALA A 31 18.30 -0.92 -17.02
CA ALA A 31 18.29 -0.41 -15.68
C ALA A 31 18.58 1.10 -15.68
N PRO A 32 17.92 1.90 -14.82
CA PRO A 32 18.27 3.31 -14.66
C PRO A 32 19.75 3.44 -14.25
N PRO A 33 20.37 4.60 -14.51
CA PRO A 33 21.75 4.84 -14.08
C PRO A 33 21.91 4.58 -12.58
N PRO A 34 23.07 4.10 -12.11
CA PRO A 34 23.33 3.95 -10.69
C PRO A 34 23.04 5.24 -9.92
N ASP A 35 22.38 5.12 -8.79
CA ASP A 35 22.04 6.25 -7.93
C ASP A 35 22.77 6.08 -6.59
N PRO A 36 23.77 6.95 -6.28
CA PRO A 36 24.51 6.86 -5.04
C PRO A 36 23.75 7.37 -3.82
N LYS A 37 22.52 7.89 -4.01
CA LYS A 37 21.73 8.49 -2.95
C LYS A 37 20.69 7.54 -2.40
N GLY A 38 20.55 7.55 -1.07
CA GLY A 38 19.42 6.98 -0.37
C GLY A 38 18.18 7.86 -0.44
N THR A 39 17.05 7.33 -0.02
CA THR A 39 15.78 8.07 0.11
C THR A 39 15.14 7.77 1.44
N LEU A 40 14.77 8.81 2.19
CA LEU A 40 13.91 8.71 3.37
C LEU A 40 12.55 9.26 3.01
N SER A 41 11.50 8.51 3.31
CA SER A 41 10.10 8.88 3.03
C SER A 41 9.28 8.80 4.31
N PHE A 42 8.49 9.82 4.56
CA PHE A 42 7.45 9.82 5.58
C PHE A 42 6.08 9.86 4.89
N SER A 43 5.15 9.01 5.33
CA SER A 43 3.76 9.00 4.87
C SER A 43 2.83 9.07 6.07
N LEU A 44 1.80 9.91 5.97
CA LEU A 44 0.72 10.05 6.94
C LEU A 44 -0.60 9.90 6.20
N GLU A 45 -1.42 8.94 6.61
CA GLU A 45 -2.77 8.74 6.12
C GLU A 45 -3.78 9.01 7.23
N ASN A 46 -4.84 9.75 6.93
CA ASN A 46 -5.85 10.08 7.91
C ASN A 46 -7.20 10.32 7.24
N ASP A 47 -8.27 9.86 7.87
CA ASP A 47 -9.63 10.00 7.36
C ASP A 47 -10.24 11.38 7.62
N MET A 48 -9.65 12.21 8.49
CA MET A 48 -10.03 13.61 8.65
C MET A 48 -9.88 14.40 7.34
N PHE A 49 -8.93 14.06 6.49
CA PHE A 49 -8.81 14.64 5.14
C PHE A 49 -10.00 14.27 4.24
N GLY A 50 -10.74 13.23 4.59
CA GLY A 50 -11.99 12.81 3.94
C GLY A 50 -13.24 13.33 4.63
N GLY A 51 -13.11 14.07 5.75
CA GLY A 51 -14.21 14.59 6.53
C GLY A 51 -14.92 13.54 7.41
N SER A 52 -14.21 12.49 7.82
CA SER A 52 -14.70 11.42 8.67
C SER A 52 -13.69 11.07 9.78
N ASP A 53 -14.14 10.35 10.80
CA ASP A 53 -13.29 9.72 11.84
C ASP A 53 -13.81 8.31 12.06
N ARG A 54 -13.55 7.42 11.08
CA ARG A 54 -14.06 6.05 11.11
C ARG A 54 -13.32 5.11 10.18
N TYR A 55 -13.29 3.82 10.52
CA TYR A 55 -12.77 2.70 9.74
C TYR A 55 -11.25 2.68 9.67
N TYR A 56 -10.62 3.13 8.62
CA TYR A 56 -9.17 3.35 8.56
C TYR A 56 -8.87 4.78 9.01
N THR A 57 -8.66 4.94 10.30
CA THR A 57 -8.62 6.26 10.95
C THR A 57 -7.28 6.95 10.76
N ASN A 58 -6.18 6.22 10.97
CA ASN A 58 -4.84 6.79 10.90
C ASN A 58 -3.83 5.75 10.45
N GLY A 59 -2.80 6.22 9.76
CA GLY A 59 -1.61 5.44 9.46
C GLY A 59 -0.41 6.34 9.32
N PHE A 60 0.74 5.92 9.85
CA PHE A 60 2.00 6.55 9.51
C PHE A 60 3.04 5.50 9.09
N GLN A 61 3.96 5.89 8.24
CA GLN A 61 5.09 5.07 7.83
C GLN A 61 6.32 5.94 7.63
N LEU A 62 7.43 5.53 8.22
CA LEU A 62 8.77 6.02 7.92
C LEU A 62 9.49 4.92 7.14
N ALA A 63 9.95 5.22 5.93
CA ALA A 63 10.60 4.26 5.05
C ALA A 63 11.93 4.82 4.53
N TRP A 64 12.96 4.00 4.59
CA TRP A 64 14.26 4.29 4.01
C TRP A 64 14.56 3.31 2.88
N ARG A 65 15.18 3.81 1.80
CA ARG A 65 15.69 3.04 0.65
C ARG A 65 17.16 3.30 0.45
N SER A 66 17.92 2.26 0.21
CA SER A 66 19.36 2.34 -0.05
C SER A 66 19.69 3.05 -1.36
N PRO A 67 20.92 3.52 -1.54
CA PRO A 67 21.53 3.69 -2.85
C PRO A 67 21.34 2.43 -3.72
N SER A 68 21.44 2.56 -5.03
CA SER A 68 21.38 1.40 -5.93
C SER A 68 22.68 0.58 -5.84
N ALA A 69 22.56 -0.73 -5.91
CA ALA A 69 23.65 -1.70 -5.84
C ALA A 69 24.38 -1.83 -4.47
N ASP A 70 23.92 -1.15 -3.43
CA ASP A 70 24.42 -1.32 -2.06
C ASP A 70 23.56 -2.38 -1.35
N LEU A 71 24.01 -3.64 -1.35
CA LEU A 71 23.26 -4.77 -0.80
C LEU A 71 24.06 -5.45 0.32
N PRO A 72 23.58 -5.44 1.57
CA PRO A 72 24.18 -6.21 2.65
C PRO A 72 24.24 -7.71 2.35
N ALA A 73 25.34 -8.36 2.74
CA ALA A 73 25.58 -9.77 2.44
C ALA A 73 24.42 -10.72 2.80
N PRO A 74 23.70 -10.57 3.94
CA PRO A 74 22.55 -11.43 4.24
C PRO A 74 21.41 -11.31 3.23
N LEU A 75 21.23 -10.13 2.62
CA LEU A 75 20.20 -9.91 1.61
C LEU A 75 20.64 -10.40 0.22
N GLY A 76 21.94 -10.62 -0.01
CA GLY A 76 22.48 -11.20 -1.24
C GLY A 76 21.89 -12.56 -1.53
N TRP A 77 21.88 -13.45 -0.53
CA TRP A 77 21.26 -14.76 -0.66
C TRP A 77 19.78 -14.70 -1.04
N LEU A 78 19.01 -13.80 -0.41
CA LEU A 78 17.59 -13.62 -0.73
C LEU A 78 17.39 -13.05 -2.12
N ASN A 79 18.22 -12.08 -2.51
CA ASN A 79 18.21 -11.49 -3.83
C ASN A 79 18.40 -12.54 -4.93
N ASP A 80 19.37 -13.46 -4.75
CA ASP A 80 19.67 -14.52 -5.73
C ASP A 80 18.52 -15.54 -5.84
N ARG A 81 17.84 -15.82 -4.71
CA ARG A 81 16.67 -16.71 -4.70
C ARG A 81 15.44 -16.08 -5.34
N LEU A 82 15.33 -14.76 -5.33
CA LEU A 82 14.22 -14.02 -5.93
C LEU A 82 14.51 -13.57 -7.37
N ASP A 83 15.67 -13.89 -7.94
CA ASP A 83 16.09 -13.44 -9.27
C ASP A 83 15.08 -13.81 -10.36
N TRP A 84 14.58 -15.06 -10.35
CA TRP A 84 13.58 -15.55 -11.29
C TRP A 84 12.24 -14.77 -11.23
N LEU A 85 11.89 -14.22 -10.06
CA LEU A 85 10.65 -13.49 -9.83
C LEU A 85 10.82 -11.99 -10.14
N MET A 86 11.92 -11.39 -9.69
CA MET A 86 12.13 -9.95 -9.74
C MET A 86 12.71 -9.48 -11.08
N GLY A 87 13.37 -10.38 -11.84
CA GLY A 87 14.01 -10.03 -13.12
C GLY A 87 15.16 -9.01 -12.98
N PRO A 88 15.70 -8.51 -14.11
CA PRO A 88 16.79 -7.54 -14.10
C PRO A 88 16.34 -6.15 -13.64
N GLY A 89 17.29 -5.33 -13.16
CA GLY A 89 17.02 -3.93 -12.80
C GLY A 89 18.00 -3.39 -11.77
N ALA A 90 17.92 -2.07 -11.53
CA ALA A 90 18.67 -1.43 -10.45
C ALA A 90 18.11 -1.92 -9.12
N LEU A 91 18.98 -2.58 -8.35
CA LEU A 91 18.62 -3.17 -7.07
C LEU A 91 18.70 -2.13 -5.95
N ARG A 92 17.71 -2.14 -5.08
CA ARG A 92 17.70 -1.39 -3.82
C ARG A 92 17.07 -2.26 -2.73
N TRP A 93 17.55 -2.10 -1.52
CA TRP A 93 16.87 -2.62 -0.35
C TRP A 93 16.31 -1.49 0.49
N GLY A 94 15.49 -1.80 1.46
CA GLY A 94 14.93 -0.78 2.33
C GLY A 94 14.35 -1.34 3.61
N LEU A 95 14.22 -0.44 4.56
CA LEU A 95 13.55 -0.67 5.82
C LEU A 95 12.38 0.29 5.95
N ALA A 96 11.35 -0.15 6.64
CA ALA A 96 10.25 0.71 7.03
C ALA A 96 9.80 0.38 8.45
N PHE A 97 9.21 1.39 9.09
CA PHE A 97 8.50 1.28 10.34
C PHE A 97 7.17 1.98 10.18
N GLY A 98 6.08 1.35 10.60
CA GLY A 98 4.76 1.94 10.41
C GLY A 98 3.75 1.45 11.43
N GLN A 99 2.67 2.21 11.54
CA GLN A 99 1.50 1.89 12.33
C GLN A 99 0.24 2.19 11.52
N SER A 100 -0.78 1.37 11.70
CA SER A 100 -2.13 1.59 11.16
C SER A 100 -3.16 1.38 12.25
N LEU A 101 -4.15 2.29 12.31
CA LEU A 101 -5.22 2.28 13.29
C LEU A 101 -6.57 2.13 12.59
N TYR A 102 -7.38 1.25 13.14
CA TYR A 102 -8.73 0.95 12.65
C TYR A 102 -9.72 1.12 13.78
N THR A 103 -10.81 1.84 13.54
CA THR A 103 -11.87 2.09 14.52
C THR A 103 -13.24 1.78 13.92
N PRO A 104 -14.24 1.47 14.76
CA PRO A 104 -15.63 1.47 14.33
C PRO A 104 -16.07 2.87 13.89
N ARG A 105 -17.26 2.97 13.33
CA ARG A 105 -17.88 4.24 12.95
C ARG A 105 -18.17 5.14 14.16
N ASN A 106 -18.64 4.55 15.27
CA ASN A 106 -18.92 5.29 16.49
C ASN A 106 -17.82 5.03 17.52
N THR A 107 -17.00 6.04 17.75
CA THR A 107 -15.85 6.00 18.66
C THR A 107 -16.17 6.50 20.07
N ASP A 108 -17.37 7.06 20.32
CA ASP A 108 -17.79 7.60 21.61
C ASP A 108 -18.22 6.51 22.60
N THR A 109 -18.56 5.32 22.09
CA THR A 109 -19.10 4.24 22.92
C THR A 109 -18.01 3.33 23.47
N VAL A 110 -18.13 2.95 24.75
CA VAL A 110 -17.24 1.97 25.39
C VAL A 110 -17.41 0.57 24.81
N LEU A 111 -18.63 0.23 24.39
CA LEU A 111 -18.96 -1.05 23.72
C LEU A 111 -19.41 -0.76 22.29
N PRO A 112 -18.54 -0.90 21.30
CA PRO A 112 -18.89 -0.71 19.91
C PRO A 112 -19.96 -1.70 19.41
N ASP A 113 -20.75 -1.30 18.40
CA ASP A 113 -21.74 -2.16 17.76
C ASP A 113 -21.07 -3.48 17.31
N PRO A 114 -21.58 -4.67 17.66
CA PRO A 114 -21.01 -5.93 17.25
C PRO A 114 -21.05 -6.17 15.72
N ARG A 115 -21.85 -5.40 14.99
CA ARG A 115 -21.95 -5.45 13.52
C ARG A 115 -20.95 -4.51 12.83
N ASP A 116 -20.22 -3.70 13.61
CA ASP A 116 -19.19 -2.81 13.10
C ASP A 116 -17.81 -3.41 13.34
N ARG A 117 -16.83 -2.96 12.55
CA ARG A 117 -15.45 -3.45 12.62
C ARG A 117 -14.88 -3.28 14.04
N PRO A 118 -14.02 -4.19 14.49
CA PRO A 118 -13.33 -4.04 15.77
C PRO A 118 -12.33 -2.88 15.74
N TYR A 119 -12.03 -2.33 16.90
CA TYR A 119 -10.81 -1.54 17.08
C TYR A 119 -9.59 -2.43 16.84
N ALA A 120 -8.58 -1.90 16.18
CA ALA A 120 -7.31 -2.58 16.02
C ALA A 120 -6.17 -1.60 15.77
N GLY A 121 -5.07 -1.82 16.48
CA GLY A 121 -3.77 -1.25 16.15
C GLY A 121 -2.89 -2.29 15.46
N TYR A 122 -2.09 -1.88 14.49
CA TYR A 122 -1.06 -2.69 13.84
C TYR A 122 0.24 -1.89 13.80
N LEU A 123 1.28 -2.39 14.47
CA LEU A 123 2.61 -1.82 14.52
C LEU A 123 3.59 -2.79 13.87
N TYR A 124 4.41 -2.32 12.92
CA TYR A 124 5.30 -3.21 12.17
C TYR A 124 6.62 -2.57 11.78
N GLY A 125 7.64 -3.43 11.65
CA GLY A 125 8.85 -3.19 10.89
C GLY A 125 8.79 -3.94 9.57
N ALA A 126 9.39 -3.39 8.52
CA ALA A 126 9.47 -4.04 7.22
C ALA A 126 10.87 -4.01 6.65
N ALA A 127 11.23 -5.09 5.95
CA ALA A 127 12.42 -5.17 5.11
C ALA A 127 12.02 -5.48 3.68
N SER A 128 12.70 -4.89 2.70
CA SER A 128 12.26 -5.00 1.31
C SER A 128 13.44 -5.00 0.34
N LEU A 129 13.22 -5.69 -0.79
CA LEU A 129 14.07 -5.66 -1.97
C LEU A 129 13.25 -5.10 -3.13
N SER A 130 13.84 -4.22 -3.92
CA SER A 130 13.20 -3.71 -5.14
C SER A 130 14.18 -3.72 -6.30
N ARG A 131 13.69 -4.04 -7.49
CA ARG A 131 14.42 -3.93 -8.75
C ARG A 131 13.63 -3.08 -9.72
N VAL A 132 14.27 -2.07 -10.26
CA VAL A 132 13.66 -1.12 -11.20
C VAL A 132 14.44 -1.17 -12.50
N SER A 133 13.76 -1.50 -13.59
CA SER A 133 14.24 -1.34 -14.97
C SER A 133 13.61 -0.09 -15.60
N GLY A 134 13.89 0.18 -16.87
CA GLY A 134 13.24 1.27 -17.59
C GLY A 134 11.71 1.15 -17.68
N ARG A 135 11.20 -0.07 -17.70
CA ARG A 135 9.77 -0.37 -17.90
C ARG A 135 9.09 -1.11 -16.77
N THR A 136 9.84 -1.77 -15.90
CA THR A 136 9.25 -2.56 -14.81
C THR A 136 9.84 -2.19 -13.46
N ALA A 137 9.04 -2.33 -12.42
CA ALA A 137 9.51 -2.27 -11.06
C ALA A 137 8.91 -3.42 -10.27
N ASN A 138 9.76 -4.12 -9.56
CA ASN A 138 9.40 -5.25 -8.71
C ASN A 138 9.75 -4.90 -7.27
N LEU A 139 8.88 -5.25 -6.34
CA LEU A 139 9.07 -5.09 -4.91
C LEU A 139 8.72 -6.39 -4.22
N PHE A 140 9.63 -6.88 -3.40
CA PHE A 140 9.36 -7.88 -2.37
C PHE A 140 9.52 -7.23 -1.00
N GLU A 141 8.54 -7.40 -0.12
CA GLU A 141 8.53 -6.82 1.22
C GLU A 141 8.07 -7.85 2.25
N LEU A 142 8.80 -7.95 3.36
CA LEU A 142 8.44 -8.74 4.53
C LEU A 142 8.16 -7.79 5.68
N GLN A 143 6.97 -7.85 6.24
CA GLN A 143 6.55 -7.12 7.43
C GLN A 143 6.47 -8.05 8.62
N LEU A 144 7.04 -7.63 9.75
CA LEU A 144 6.96 -8.29 11.05
C LEU A 144 6.45 -7.29 12.08
N GLY A 145 5.49 -7.68 12.90
CA GLY A 145 4.89 -6.74 13.84
C GLY A 145 3.97 -7.37 14.84
N VAL A 146 3.06 -6.57 15.36
CA VAL A 146 2.03 -6.96 16.31
C VAL A 146 0.71 -6.27 16.00
N VAL A 147 -0.39 -7.01 16.12
CA VAL A 147 -1.75 -6.48 16.14
C VAL A 147 -2.27 -6.53 17.56
N GLY A 148 -3.01 -5.51 18.00
CA GLY A 148 -3.64 -5.47 19.32
C GLY A 148 -3.10 -4.37 20.24
N PRO A 149 -3.32 -4.44 21.56
CA PRO A 149 -2.90 -3.43 22.54
C PRO A 149 -1.42 -3.05 22.46
N SER A 150 -0.54 -4.01 22.22
CA SER A 150 0.92 -3.77 22.08
C SER A 150 1.29 -2.95 20.85
N ALA A 151 0.36 -2.75 19.90
CA ALA A 151 0.53 -1.83 18.80
C ALA A 151 0.27 -0.36 19.18
N LEU A 152 -0.08 -0.07 20.44
CA LEU A 152 -0.24 1.27 21.04
C LEU A 152 -1.30 2.14 20.35
N GLY A 153 -2.35 1.54 19.77
CA GLY A 153 -3.36 2.27 19.01
C GLY A 153 -4.12 3.30 19.86
N GLU A 154 -4.58 2.90 21.05
CA GLU A 154 -5.25 3.78 21.99
C GLU A 154 -4.38 4.99 22.39
N PHE A 155 -3.12 4.73 22.72
CA PHE A 155 -2.17 5.76 23.09
C PHE A 155 -1.98 6.79 21.98
N VAL A 156 -1.74 6.33 20.74
CA VAL A 156 -1.48 7.22 19.61
C VAL A 156 -2.73 8.02 19.25
N GLN A 157 -3.90 7.38 19.16
CA GLN A 157 -5.14 8.08 18.78
C GLN A 157 -5.55 9.10 19.82
N ASN A 158 -5.60 8.72 21.09
CA ASN A 158 -6.07 9.63 22.13
C ASN A 158 -5.11 10.81 22.37
N ASN A 159 -3.78 10.60 22.30
CA ASN A 159 -2.84 11.72 22.36
C ASN A 159 -2.93 12.65 21.14
N TYR A 160 -3.20 12.09 19.95
CA TYR A 160 -3.43 12.91 18.76
C TYR A 160 -4.71 13.74 18.90
N HIS A 161 -5.81 13.15 19.40
CA HIS A 161 -7.06 13.85 19.68
C HIS A 161 -6.88 14.98 20.70
N ASP A 162 -6.10 14.76 21.75
CA ASP A 162 -5.76 15.80 22.73
C ASP A 162 -5.02 16.98 22.09
N ILE A 163 -4.06 16.71 21.18
CA ILE A 163 -3.30 17.77 20.48
C ILE A 163 -4.21 18.63 19.59
N ILE A 164 -5.18 18.02 18.91
CA ILE A 164 -6.09 18.73 17.99
C ILE A 164 -7.42 19.12 18.63
N ASN A 165 -7.57 18.91 19.95
CA ASN A 165 -8.73 19.25 20.76
C ASN A 165 -10.04 18.60 20.28
N ILE A 166 -9.98 17.27 20.03
CA ILE A 166 -11.12 16.40 19.71
C ILE A 166 -11.34 15.41 20.86
N ASP A 167 -12.59 14.97 21.06
CA ASP A 167 -12.95 14.02 22.11
C ASP A 167 -12.18 12.69 21.97
N GLN A 168 -11.78 12.12 23.12
CA GLN A 168 -11.08 10.84 23.17
C GLN A 168 -12.01 9.68 22.76
N THR A 169 -11.42 8.64 22.18
CA THR A 169 -12.14 7.44 21.83
C THR A 169 -12.20 6.45 22.98
N ASN A 170 -13.39 5.86 23.23
CA ASN A 170 -13.67 5.11 24.45
C ASN A 170 -13.64 3.58 24.29
N GLY A 171 -13.64 3.06 23.07
CA GLY A 171 -13.86 1.63 22.79
C GLY A 171 -12.62 0.77 22.68
N TRP A 172 -11.40 1.29 22.86
CA TRP A 172 -10.14 0.59 22.70
C TRP A 172 -9.97 -0.65 23.58
N LYS A 173 -10.63 -0.70 24.74
CA LYS A 173 -10.63 -1.90 25.62
C LYS A 173 -11.23 -3.13 24.94
N SER A 174 -12.02 -2.95 23.88
CA SER A 174 -12.66 -4.02 23.10
C SER A 174 -11.91 -4.35 21.80
N GLN A 175 -10.67 -3.83 21.61
CA GLN A 175 -9.87 -4.05 20.41
C GLN A 175 -9.47 -5.51 20.24
N LEU A 176 -8.97 -5.85 19.05
CA LEU A 176 -8.32 -7.14 18.80
C LEU A 176 -7.22 -7.39 19.83
N LYS A 177 -7.01 -8.65 20.16
CA LYS A 177 -6.01 -9.08 21.14
C LYS A 177 -4.63 -9.12 20.53
N ASP A 178 -3.60 -9.02 21.38
CA ASP A 178 -2.20 -9.12 20.91
C ASP A 178 -1.95 -10.40 20.14
N GLU A 179 -1.41 -10.24 18.97
CA GLU A 179 -1.05 -11.32 18.06
C GLU A 179 0.20 -10.95 17.24
N PRO A 180 1.22 -11.84 17.13
CA PRO A 180 2.32 -11.64 16.21
C PRO A 180 1.81 -11.50 14.78
N ALA A 181 2.37 -10.57 14.05
CA ALA A 181 1.97 -10.22 12.69
C ALA A 181 3.10 -10.51 11.71
N ILE A 182 2.79 -11.28 10.67
CA ILE A 182 3.72 -11.60 9.58
C ILE A 182 2.99 -11.43 8.27
N THR A 183 3.58 -10.66 7.35
CA THR A 183 3.05 -10.46 5.99
C THR A 183 4.20 -10.41 4.99
N ALA A 184 4.14 -11.22 3.96
CA ALA A 184 5.01 -11.16 2.79
C ALA A 184 4.21 -10.59 1.61
N LEU A 185 4.79 -9.62 0.90
CA LEU A 185 4.16 -8.95 -0.21
C LEU A 185 5.08 -8.95 -1.43
N TYR A 186 4.51 -9.24 -2.58
CA TYR A 186 5.16 -9.04 -3.88
C TYR A 186 4.29 -8.13 -4.74
N GLU A 187 4.92 -7.13 -5.36
CA GLU A 187 4.28 -6.21 -6.29
C GLU A 187 5.11 -6.05 -7.56
N ARG A 188 4.45 -6.05 -8.70
CA ARG A 188 5.03 -5.72 -9.99
C ARG A 188 4.25 -4.58 -10.65
N LYS A 189 5.00 -3.62 -11.19
CA LYS A 189 4.49 -2.48 -11.95
C LYS A 189 5.10 -2.44 -13.33
N TRP A 190 4.33 -1.89 -14.26
CA TRP A 190 4.77 -1.66 -15.63
C TRP A 190 4.63 -0.19 -15.95
N ARG A 191 5.69 0.42 -16.49
CA ARG A 191 5.65 1.79 -16.99
C ARG A 191 5.29 1.76 -18.46
N LEU A 192 4.18 2.40 -18.83
CA LEU A 192 3.67 2.50 -20.19
C LEU A 192 3.60 3.98 -20.58
N PRO A 193 4.64 4.55 -21.23
CA PRO A 193 4.54 5.90 -21.81
C PRO A 193 3.46 5.94 -22.87
N LEU A 194 2.52 6.88 -22.75
CA LEU A 194 1.39 7.06 -23.68
C LEU A 194 1.62 8.24 -24.62
N GLY A 195 2.71 9.00 -24.44
CA GLY A 195 3.04 10.17 -25.25
C GLY A 195 3.01 11.47 -24.47
N GLN A 196 2.53 12.53 -25.11
CA GLN A 196 2.42 13.87 -24.51
C GLN A 196 1.04 14.45 -24.74
N LEU A 197 0.55 15.20 -23.79
CA LEU A 197 -0.66 16.01 -23.88
C LEU A 197 -0.30 17.47 -23.59
N ASN A 198 -0.44 18.34 -24.58
CA ASN A 198 -0.07 19.77 -24.49
C ASN A 198 1.38 20.02 -23.99
N GLY A 199 2.33 19.16 -24.40
CA GLY A 199 3.73 19.26 -23.99
C GLY A 199 4.07 18.56 -22.69
N PHE A 200 3.11 18.12 -21.89
CA PHE A 200 3.31 17.36 -20.66
C PHE A 200 3.32 15.85 -20.94
N GLY A 201 4.22 15.13 -20.28
CA GLY A 201 4.29 13.68 -20.38
C GLY A 201 3.01 13.02 -19.87
N LEU A 202 2.55 11.99 -20.56
CA LEU A 202 1.43 11.14 -20.17
C LEU A 202 1.88 9.70 -20.10
N GLU A 203 1.61 9.03 -18.99
CA GLU A 203 1.93 7.60 -18.82
C GLU A 203 0.91 6.85 -17.97
N ALA A 204 0.81 5.57 -18.19
CA ALA A 204 0.08 4.64 -17.33
C ALA A 204 1.04 3.70 -16.60
N ILE A 205 0.67 3.33 -15.36
CA ILE A 205 1.43 2.41 -14.52
C ILE A 205 0.49 1.31 -14.00
N PRO A 206 0.18 0.29 -14.82
CA PRO A 206 -0.48 -0.91 -14.32
C PRO A 206 0.34 -1.57 -13.21
N SER A 207 -0.34 -2.24 -12.29
CA SER A 207 0.27 -2.99 -11.19
C SER A 207 -0.48 -4.26 -10.85
N ALA A 208 0.24 -5.25 -10.35
CA ALA A 208 -0.29 -6.45 -9.75
C ALA A 208 0.42 -6.71 -8.42
N THR A 209 -0.35 -7.07 -7.39
CA THR A 209 0.14 -7.27 -6.02
C THR A 209 -0.42 -8.57 -5.46
N VAL A 210 0.40 -9.32 -4.74
CA VAL A 210 -0.01 -10.45 -3.92
C VAL A 210 0.55 -10.24 -2.52
N SER A 211 -0.30 -10.41 -1.52
CA SER A 211 0.04 -10.37 -0.10
C SER A 211 -0.35 -11.68 0.56
N LEU A 212 0.53 -12.24 1.36
CA LEU A 212 0.34 -13.49 2.11
C LEU A 212 0.76 -13.29 3.56
N GLY A 213 -0.13 -13.57 4.49
CA GLY A 213 0.17 -13.45 5.92
C GLY A 213 -1.07 -13.56 6.80
N ASN A 214 -0.86 -13.55 8.10
CA ASN A 214 -1.98 -13.58 9.05
C ASN A 214 -2.65 -12.19 9.18
N VAL A 215 -1.96 -11.10 8.83
CA VAL A 215 -2.56 -9.76 8.85
C VAL A 215 -3.49 -9.59 7.66
N GLN A 216 -2.96 -9.72 6.43
CA GLN A 216 -3.76 -9.63 5.23
C GLN A 216 -3.25 -10.58 4.14
N THR A 217 -4.16 -11.37 3.60
CA THR A 217 -3.94 -12.21 2.43
C THR A 217 -4.88 -11.77 1.31
N TYR A 218 -4.32 -11.24 0.23
CA TYR A 218 -5.09 -10.76 -0.93
C TYR A 218 -4.29 -10.80 -2.22
N ALA A 219 -5.00 -10.74 -3.34
CA ALA A 219 -4.46 -10.40 -4.65
C ALA A 219 -5.12 -9.11 -5.15
N ALA A 220 -4.34 -8.23 -5.75
CA ALA A 220 -4.82 -6.95 -6.28
C ALA A 220 -4.29 -6.67 -7.67
N VAL A 221 -5.09 -5.99 -8.47
CA VAL A 221 -4.71 -5.43 -9.76
C VAL A 221 -5.20 -3.98 -9.82
N GLY A 222 -4.40 -3.12 -10.42
CA GLY A 222 -4.75 -1.70 -10.52
C GLY A 222 -3.85 -0.95 -11.48
N GLY A 223 -3.95 0.38 -11.47
CA GLY A 223 -3.07 1.23 -12.26
C GLY A 223 -3.26 2.70 -11.98
N LEU A 224 -2.18 3.46 -12.17
CA LEU A 224 -2.15 4.92 -12.14
C LEU A 224 -2.06 5.46 -13.56
N LEU A 225 -2.77 6.54 -13.84
CA LEU A 225 -2.54 7.44 -14.97
C LEU A 225 -1.89 8.72 -14.43
N ARG A 226 -0.80 9.17 -15.06
CA ARG A 226 -0.05 10.37 -14.62
C ARG A 226 0.14 11.33 -15.79
N LEU A 227 0.00 12.62 -15.50
CA LEU A 227 0.24 13.72 -16.44
C LEU A 227 1.11 14.77 -15.76
N GLY A 228 2.22 15.17 -16.39
CA GLY A 228 3.11 16.20 -15.83
C GLY A 228 4.51 16.17 -16.41
N GLU A 229 5.44 16.69 -15.60
CA GLU A 229 6.88 16.79 -15.91
C GLU A 229 7.71 15.99 -14.91
N GLY A 230 8.82 15.38 -15.38
CA GLY A 230 9.70 14.59 -14.51
C GLY A 230 9.10 13.23 -14.12
N LEU A 231 8.20 12.67 -14.93
CA LEU A 231 7.52 11.40 -14.65
C LEU A 231 8.50 10.23 -14.50
N GLU A 232 9.67 10.29 -15.14
CA GLU A 232 10.70 9.27 -15.05
C GLU A 232 11.32 9.14 -13.66
N ALA A 233 11.13 10.14 -12.80
CA ALA A 233 11.75 10.20 -11.47
C ALA A 233 11.27 9.09 -10.52
N ASP A 234 10.01 8.65 -10.65
CA ASP A 234 9.41 7.64 -9.79
C ASP A 234 8.30 6.85 -10.48
N LEU A 235 7.51 6.10 -9.72
CA LEU A 235 6.34 5.34 -10.15
C LEU A 235 5.08 5.74 -9.36
N GLY A 236 4.99 7.02 -8.98
CA GLY A 236 3.95 7.57 -8.13
C GLY A 236 4.39 7.70 -6.66
N PRO A 237 3.60 8.40 -5.83
CA PRO A 237 3.92 8.63 -4.43
C PRO A 237 3.79 7.35 -3.60
N PRO A 238 4.57 7.22 -2.51
CA PRO A 238 4.41 6.13 -1.57
C PRO A 238 3.05 6.23 -0.84
N ARG A 239 2.51 5.08 -0.49
CA ARG A 239 1.31 4.95 0.33
C ARG A 239 1.45 3.76 1.28
N ILE A 240 0.69 3.80 2.38
CA ILE A 240 0.61 2.68 3.34
C ILE A 240 -0.26 1.58 2.75
N ARG A 241 0.19 0.34 2.84
CA ARG A 241 -0.53 -0.80 2.24
C ARG A 241 -1.62 -1.35 3.17
N PRO A 242 -2.71 -1.91 2.64
CA PRO A 242 -2.98 -2.19 1.22
C PRO A 242 -3.37 -0.92 0.44
N ALA A 243 -2.72 -0.69 -0.69
CA ALA A 243 -2.94 0.46 -1.54
C ALA A 243 -2.33 0.29 -2.93
N LEU A 244 -2.83 1.04 -3.90
CA LEU A 244 -2.13 1.33 -5.14
C LEU A 244 -1.00 2.32 -4.84
N ALA A 245 0.09 1.83 -4.24
CA ALA A 245 1.23 2.63 -3.83
C ALA A 245 2.20 2.85 -4.99
N GLY A 246 2.83 4.00 -5.04
CA GLY A 246 3.95 4.28 -5.93
C GLY A 246 5.27 3.66 -5.45
N SER A 247 6.35 4.43 -5.50
CA SER A 247 7.65 4.00 -4.98
C SER A 247 8.13 4.88 -3.84
N THR A 248 8.75 4.28 -2.83
CA THR A 248 9.40 5.02 -1.75
C THR A 248 10.69 5.71 -2.23
N ALA A 249 11.41 5.11 -3.19
CA ALA A 249 12.56 5.75 -3.85
C ALA A 249 12.13 6.58 -5.06
N PHE A 250 12.84 7.68 -5.34
CA PHE A 250 12.70 8.48 -6.54
C PHE A 250 14.06 9.03 -6.96
N GLN A 251 14.25 9.24 -8.26
CA GLN A 251 15.51 9.67 -8.87
C GLN A 251 15.24 10.78 -9.90
N PRO A 252 15.01 12.03 -9.47
CA PRO A 252 14.74 13.14 -10.39
C PRO A 252 15.98 13.46 -11.22
N ARG A 253 15.77 13.77 -12.49
CA ARG A 253 16.80 14.23 -13.43
C ARG A 253 16.90 15.75 -13.51
N GLN A 254 15.90 16.44 -12.98
CA GLN A 254 15.76 17.89 -12.99
C GLN A 254 15.51 18.38 -11.55
N ASP A 255 15.80 19.64 -11.29
CA ASP A 255 15.60 20.26 -9.98
C ASP A 255 14.13 20.47 -9.63
N PHE A 256 13.27 20.54 -10.64
CA PHE A 256 11.81 20.69 -10.49
C PHE A 256 11.07 19.72 -11.40
N GLY A 257 9.99 19.17 -10.88
CA GLY A 257 9.04 18.34 -11.60
C GLY A 257 7.70 18.34 -10.87
N TRP A 258 6.65 17.99 -11.57
CA TRP A 258 5.33 17.85 -10.98
C TRP A 258 4.46 16.91 -11.81
N TYR A 259 3.50 16.31 -11.19
CA TYR A 259 2.47 15.57 -11.90
C TYR A 259 1.17 15.52 -11.09
N VAL A 260 0.07 15.45 -11.81
CA VAL A 260 -1.22 15.00 -11.30
C VAL A 260 -1.42 13.55 -11.68
N PHE A 261 -2.18 12.83 -10.86
CA PHE A 261 -2.46 11.44 -11.12
C PHE A 261 -3.85 11.03 -10.67
N ALA A 262 -4.36 10.00 -11.31
CA ALA A 262 -5.56 9.28 -10.89
C ALA A 262 -5.33 7.77 -11.04
N GLY A 263 -6.00 6.96 -10.24
CA GLY A 263 -5.84 5.51 -10.31
C GLY A 263 -7.00 4.76 -9.69
N LEU A 264 -7.07 3.50 -10.09
CA LEU A 264 -8.04 2.54 -9.58
C LEU A 264 -7.30 1.25 -9.22
N ASP A 265 -7.70 0.60 -8.14
CA ASP A 265 -7.32 -0.77 -7.86
C ASP A 265 -8.49 -1.58 -7.31
N GLY A 266 -8.43 -2.89 -7.55
CA GLY A 266 -9.35 -3.87 -7.00
C GLY A 266 -8.59 -4.99 -6.32
N ARG A 267 -9.08 -5.40 -5.16
CA ARG A 267 -8.50 -6.46 -4.32
C ARG A 267 -9.50 -7.60 -4.10
N ALA A 268 -9.03 -8.83 -4.28
CA ALA A 268 -9.71 -10.03 -3.82
C ALA A 268 -9.07 -10.48 -2.50
N ILE A 269 -9.81 -10.39 -1.39
CA ILE A 269 -9.33 -10.55 -0.02
C ILE A 269 -9.74 -11.92 0.52
N ALA A 270 -8.75 -12.77 0.76
CA ALA A 270 -8.97 -14.06 1.42
C ALA A 270 -8.99 -13.92 2.95
N ARG A 271 -8.10 -13.06 3.50
CA ARG A 271 -8.04 -12.77 4.94
C ARG A 271 -7.72 -11.30 5.17
N ASP A 272 -8.40 -10.74 6.19
CA ASP A 272 -8.10 -9.42 6.76
C ASP A 272 -8.34 -9.49 8.27
N ILE A 273 -7.27 -9.48 9.08
CA ILE A 273 -7.37 -9.61 10.54
C ILE A 273 -8.23 -8.50 11.17
N PHE A 274 -8.25 -7.30 10.56
CA PHE A 274 -9.01 -6.15 11.04
C PHE A 274 -10.53 -6.29 10.86
N LEU A 275 -10.96 -7.31 10.11
CA LEU A 275 -12.36 -7.66 9.86
C LEU A 275 -12.67 -9.08 10.34
N ASP A 276 -11.81 -10.06 10.02
CA ASP A 276 -11.97 -11.47 10.37
C ASP A 276 -11.65 -11.79 11.84
N GLY A 277 -11.01 -10.83 12.56
CA GLY A 277 -10.54 -11.06 13.93
C GLY A 277 -9.21 -11.81 14.02
N ASN A 278 -8.77 -12.09 15.24
CA ASN A 278 -7.51 -12.77 15.54
C ASN A 278 -7.42 -14.16 14.88
N THR A 279 -6.19 -14.60 14.54
CA THR A 279 -5.96 -15.86 13.84
C THR A 279 -6.03 -17.07 14.77
N TRP A 280 -5.49 -16.92 15.99
CA TRP A 280 -5.28 -18.06 16.91
C TRP A 280 -6.13 -17.97 18.17
N ARG A 281 -7.05 -17.03 18.26
CA ARG A 281 -7.96 -16.88 19.43
C ARG A 281 -9.24 -16.17 19.03
N ASP A 282 -10.30 -16.41 19.76
CA ASP A 282 -11.57 -15.74 19.54
C ASP A 282 -11.47 -14.24 19.84
N SER A 283 -11.98 -13.45 18.95
CA SER A 283 -12.08 -12.01 19.04
C SER A 283 -13.27 -11.47 18.27
N ARG A 284 -13.50 -10.16 18.34
CA ARG A 284 -14.52 -9.51 17.50
C ARG A 284 -14.18 -9.65 16.02
N SER A 285 -15.21 -9.82 15.20
CA SER A 285 -15.10 -9.90 13.75
C SER A 285 -16.39 -9.42 13.10
N VAL A 286 -16.32 -9.15 11.81
CA VAL A 286 -17.47 -8.83 10.95
C VAL A 286 -17.37 -9.63 9.65
N ASP A 287 -18.48 -9.77 8.94
CA ASP A 287 -18.50 -10.40 7.62
C ASP A 287 -17.88 -9.47 6.60
N LYS A 288 -16.63 -9.78 6.17
CA LYS A 288 -15.91 -8.97 5.18
C LYS A 288 -16.46 -9.14 3.77
N ARG A 289 -16.30 -8.11 2.94
CA ARG A 289 -16.46 -8.24 1.49
C ARG A 289 -15.19 -8.86 0.90
N ILE A 290 -15.38 -9.82 0.00
CA ILE A 290 -14.26 -10.48 -0.69
C ILE A 290 -13.61 -9.52 -1.71
N LEU A 291 -14.41 -8.66 -2.35
CA LEU A 291 -13.92 -7.70 -3.34
C LEU A 291 -14.02 -6.28 -2.79
N VAL A 292 -12.90 -5.59 -2.76
CA VAL A 292 -12.78 -4.18 -2.34
C VAL A 292 -12.05 -3.42 -3.43
N GLY A 293 -12.55 -2.23 -3.76
CA GLY A 293 -11.96 -1.33 -4.74
C GLY A 293 -11.58 0.01 -4.13
N ASP A 294 -10.44 0.57 -4.55
CA ASP A 294 -10.04 1.93 -4.24
C ASP A 294 -9.99 2.76 -5.53
N ALA A 295 -10.51 3.98 -5.47
CA ALA A 295 -10.20 5.05 -6.40
C ALA A 295 -9.29 6.06 -5.71
N GLN A 296 -8.34 6.62 -6.43
CA GLN A 296 -7.46 7.66 -5.87
C GLN A 296 -7.13 8.73 -6.91
N ALA A 297 -6.89 9.95 -6.43
CA ALA A 297 -6.40 11.05 -7.23
C ALA A 297 -5.49 11.94 -6.38
N GLY A 298 -4.55 12.63 -7.03
CA GLY A 298 -3.62 13.46 -6.27
C GLY A 298 -2.65 14.25 -7.12
N VAL A 299 -1.71 14.88 -6.43
CA VAL A 299 -0.65 15.70 -7.00
C VAL A 299 0.67 15.38 -6.32
N ALA A 300 1.75 15.43 -7.08
CA ALA A 300 3.10 15.34 -6.56
C ALA A 300 3.96 16.48 -7.13
N VAL A 301 4.84 17.01 -6.28
CA VAL A 301 5.82 18.03 -6.63
C VAL A 301 7.20 17.52 -6.23
N LEU A 302 8.13 17.55 -7.17
CA LEU A 302 9.53 17.22 -6.99
C LEU A 302 10.33 18.53 -7.02
N TRP A 303 11.13 18.77 -6.00
CA TRP A 303 11.90 19.99 -5.91
C TRP A 303 13.23 19.75 -5.18
N ARG A 304 14.35 19.95 -5.89
CA ARG A 304 15.71 19.88 -5.34
C ARG A 304 15.98 18.63 -4.48
N GLY A 305 15.59 17.46 -4.96
CA GLY A 305 15.79 16.19 -4.24
C GLY A 305 14.77 15.90 -3.14
N MET A 306 13.70 16.69 -3.07
CA MET A 306 12.52 16.44 -2.24
C MET A 306 11.33 16.07 -3.12
N ARG A 307 10.42 15.26 -2.60
CA ARG A 307 9.12 14.99 -3.19
C ARG A 307 8.03 15.19 -2.14
N PHE A 308 7.06 16.01 -2.47
CA PHE A 308 5.83 16.23 -1.70
C PHE A 308 4.67 15.67 -2.50
N ALA A 309 3.79 14.92 -1.87
CA ALA A 309 2.60 14.44 -2.54
C ALA A 309 1.38 14.42 -1.61
N TYR A 310 0.22 14.70 -2.20
CA TYR A 310 -1.09 14.48 -1.60
C TYR A 310 -1.88 13.51 -2.46
N THR A 311 -2.55 12.56 -1.82
CA THR A 311 -3.44 11.60 -2.47
C THR A 311 -4.77 11.57 -1.72
N GLN A 312 -5.86 11.84 -2.41
CA GLN A 312 -7.21 11.56 -1.92
C GLN A 312 -7.62 10.16 -2.35
N VAL A 313 -8.21 9.39 -1.44
CA VAL A 313 -8.62 8.00 -1.65
C VAL A 313 -10.09 7.84 -1.32
N TRP A 314 -10.77 7.05 -2.14
CA TRP A 314 -12.15 6.60 -1.95
C TRP A 314 -12.15 5.08 -2.03
N ARG A 315 -12.45 4.43 -0.89
CA ARG A 315 -12.50 2.97 -0.74
C ARG A 315 -13.93 2.50 -0.68
N SER A 316 -14.26 1.48 -1.47
CA SER A 316 -15.55 0.81 -1.40
C SER A 316 -15.75 0.18 -0.01
N GLU A 317 -16.97 -0.25 0.29
CA GLU A 317 -17.25 -0.95 1.54
C GLU A 317 -16.36 -2.21 1.68
N GLU A 318 -15.76 -2.37 2.87
CA GLU A 318 -14.88 -3.50 3.21
C GLU A 318 -15.63 -4.64 3.89
N PHE A 319 -16.80 -4.37 4.51
CA PHE A 319 -17.59 -5.37 5.23
C PHE A 319 -19.09 -5.13 5.08
N TYR A 320 -19.89 -6.18 5.33
CA TYR A 320 -21.34 -6.06 5.35
C TYR A 320 -21.78 -5.31 6.61
N GLY A 321 -22.57 -4.26 6.43
CA GLY A 321 -22.95 -3.34 7.52
C GLY A 321 -22.14 -2.04 7.56
N GLN A 322 -21.07 -1.93 6.77
CA GLN A 322 -20.41 -0.65 6.57
C GLN A 322 -21.35 0.33 5.85
N GLU A 323 -21.39 1.58 6.31
CA GLU A 323 -22.23 2.60 5.69
C GLU A 323 -21.42 3.42 4.69
N GLY A 324 -21.48 3.02 3.43
CA GLY A 324 -20.98 3.76 2.28
C GLY A 324 -19.45 3.73 2.11
N VAL A 325 -18.99 4.49 1.14
CA VAL A 325 -17.59 4.62 0.75
C VAL A 325 -16.81 5.32 1.86
N GLN A 326 -15.64 4.81 2.17
CA GLN A 326 -14.69 5.50 3.04
C GLN A 326 -13.83 6.46 2.22
N SER A 327 -13.61 7.67 2.73
CA SER A 327 -12.73 8.67 2.14
C SER A 327 -11.63 9.03 3.14
N PHE A 328 -10.38 9.06 2.68
CA PHE A 328 -9.24 9.48 3.48
C PHE A 328 -8.14 10.06 2.60
N GLY A 329 -7.26 10.86 3.20
CA GLY A 329 -6.13 11.45 2.49
C GLY A 329 -4.79 10.87 2.93
N SER A 330 -3.81 10.94 2.04
CA SER A 330 -2.42 10.56 2.27
C SER A 330 -1.50 11.72 1.94
N LEU A 331 -0.70 12.14 2.90
CA LEU A 331 0.40 13.08 2.72
C LEU A 331 1.72 12.31 2.73
N SER A 332 2.60 12.57 1.78
CA SER A 332 3.94 12.00 1.82
C SER A 332 5.02 13.04 1.51
N VAL A 333 6.13 12.93 2.24
CA VAL A 333 7.32 13.73 2.02
C VAL A 333 8.51 12.78 1.91
N SER A 334 9.33 12.94 0.87
CA SER A 334 10.52 12.12 0.65
C SER A 334 11.72 13.03 0.41
N PHE A 335 12.89 12.63 0.92
CA PHE A 335 14.16 13.34 0.71
C PHE A 335 15.22 12.37 0.22
N ARG A 336 16.10 12.87 -0.68
CA ARG A 336 17.30 12.17 -1.12
C ARG A 336 18.53 12.76 -0.47
N PHE A 337 19.43 11.91 0.01
CA PHE A 337 20.68 12.31 0.67
C PHE A 337 21.84 11.37 0.30
#